data_befe6cc5535fe3d21b8766242f5f5f6f
#
_entry.id   befe6cc5535fe3d21b8766242f5f5f6f
#
_cell.length_a   1.000
_cell.length_b   1.000
_cell.length_c   1.000
_cell.angle_alpha   90.00
_cell.angle_beta   90.00
_cell.angle_gamma   90.00
#
_symmetry.space_group_name_H-M   'P 1'
#
loop_
_entity.id
_entity.type
_entity.pdbx_description
1 polymer ?
#
loop_
_entity_poly.entity_id
_entity_poly.type
_entity_poly.pdbx_seq_one_letter_code
_entity_poly.pdbx_strand_id
1 'polypeptide(L)'
;MSYTVAGNELETDDDGYLLEADFSEEVVGVIAAAEGVELTPKHWEIINYMRDEFRNEGHTPNFRNMLKGVNVFWPEAESKDLYDLFPVGPAKQAAKVAGLPQPKGKGGY
;
A
#
# COMPACT_ATOMS: atom_id res chain seq x y z
N MET A 1 -17.38 5.02 -4.93
CA MET A 1 -17.09 3.83 -4.15
C MET A 1 -16.53 4.23 -2.78
N SER A 2 -16.64 3.35 -1.83
CA SER A 2 -16.18 3.65 -0.47
C SER A 2 -15.88 2.38 0.29
N TYR A 3 -15.14 2.54 1.39
CA TYR A 3 -14.97 1.47 2.38
C TYR A 3 -15.62 1.92 3.68
N THR A 4 -16.24 0.98 4.39
CA THR A 4 -16.77 1.27 5.73
C THR A 4 -15.73 0.80 6.75
N VAL A 5 -15.23 1.74 7.53
CA VAL A 5 -14.18 1.47 8.52
C VAL A 5 -14.62 2.08 9.85
N ALA A 6 -14.78 1.21 10.86
CA ALA A 6 -15.20 1.64 12.20
C ALA A 6 -16.47 2.51 12.17
N GLY A 7 -17.42 2.16 11.30
CA GLY A 7 -18.67 2.88 11.18
C GLY A 7 -18.61 4.12 10.31
N ASN A 8 -17.44 4.45 9.79
CA ASN A 8 -17.26 5.61 8.90
C ASN A 8 -17.08 5.16 7.46
N GLU A 9 -17.66 5.91 6.54
CA GLU A 9 -17.55 5.61 5.12
C GLU A 9 -16.44 6.46 4.52
N LEU A 10 -15.42 5.79 3.98
CA LEU A 10 -14.25 6.46 3.40
C LEU A 10 -14.35 6.37 1.88
N GLU A 11 -14.39 7.53 1.22
CA GLU A 11 -14.55 7.59 -0.23
C GLU A 11 -13.30 7.17 -0.97
N THR A 12 -13.51 6.52 -2.12
CA THR A 12 -12.40 6.07 -2.97
C THR A 12 -12.55 6.63 -4.37
N ASP A 13 -11.46 6.53 -5.14
CA ASP A 13 -11.54 6.78 -6.57
C ASP A 13 -12.04 5.51 -7.28
N ASP A 14 -12.10 5.54 -8.61
CA ASP A 14 -12.62 4.42 -9.39
C ASP A 14 -11.78 3.17 -9.30
N ASP A 15 -10.51 3.31 -8.91
CA ASP A 15 -9.62 2.17 -8.78
C ASP A 15 -9.56 1.62 -7.36
N GLY A 16 -10.33 2.21 -6.45
CA GLY A 16 -10.41 1.72 -5.08
C GLY A 16 -9.41 2.29 -4.10
N TYR A 17 -8.66 3.30 -4.51
CA TYR A 17 -7.74 4.00 -3.60
C TYR A 17 -8.51 5.06 -2.82
N LEU A 18 -8.17 5.26 -1.56
CA LEU A 18 -8.77 6.32 -0.77
C LEU A 18 -8.45 7.68 -1.37
N LEU A 19 -9.41 8.59 -1.33
CA LEU A 19 -9.18 9.95 -1.80
C LEU A 19 -8.25 10.71 -0.87
N GLU A 20 -8.32 10.40 0.43
CA GLU A 20 -7.43 10.99 1.43
C GLU A 20 -6.79 9.88 2.25
N ALA A 21 -5.54 10.07 2.59
CA ALA A 21 -4.79 9.06 3.35
C ALA A 21 -5.43 8.81 4.71
N ASP A 22 -5.45 7.55 5.11
CA ASP A 22 -5.92 7.14 6.43
C ASP A 22 -4.88 6.21 7.03
N PHE A 23 -4.30 6.61 8.14
CA PHE A 23 -3.20 5.87 8.77
C PHE A 23 -3.66 4.95 9.89
N SER A 24 -4.96 4.66 9.99
CA SER A 24 -5.45 3.73 11.00
C SER A 24 -5.08 2.29 10.61
N GLU A 25 -5.05 1.42 11.62
CA GLU A 25 -4.83 -0.01 11.35
C GLU A 25 -6.08 -0.65 10.78
N GLU A 26 -7.24 -0.16 11.21
CA GLU A 26 -8.52 -0.72 10.76
C GLU A 26 -8.70 -0.63 9.27
N VAL A 27 -8.27 0.49 8.66
CA VAL A 27 -8.46 0.65 7.22
C VAL A 27 -7.62 -0.38 6.45
N VAL A 28 -6.44 -0.72 6.96
CA VAL A 28 -5.59 -1.71 6.32
C VAL A 28 -6.30 -3.06 6.26
N GLY A 29 -6.90 -3.47 7.37
CA GLY A 29 -7.62 -4.74 7.41
C GLY A 29 -8.80 -4.78 6.44
N VAL A 30 -9.54 -3.68 6.35
CA VAL A 30 -10.70 -3.61 5.47
C VAL A 30 -10.28 -3.68 4.00
N ILE A 31 -9.28 -2.91 3.63
CA ILE A 31 -8.84 -2.89 2.23
C ILE A 31 -8.15 -4.20 1.86
N ALA A 32 -7.33 -4.75 2.76
CA ALA A 32 -6.68 -6.03 2.50
C ALA A 32 -7.70 -7.12 2.24
N ALA A 33 -8.78 -7.16 3.04
CA ALA A 33 -9.82 -8.15 2.83
C ALA A 33 -10.49 -7.98 1.47
N ALA A 34 -10.75 -6.73 1.07
CA ALA A 34 -11.36 -6.44 -0.23
C ALA A 34 -10.43 -6.84 -1.38
N GLU A 35 -9.12 -6.74 -1.18
CA GLU A 35 -8.12 -7.08 -2.20
C GLU A 35 -7.73 -8.56 -2.17
N GLY A 36 -8.23 -9.32 -1.21
CA GLY A 36 -7.88 -10.73 -1.08
C GLY A 36 -6.48 -10.94 -0.54
N VAL A 37 -5.94 -9.99 0.18
CA VAL A 37 -4.60 -10.07 0.76
C VAL A 37 -4.70 -10.50 2.21
N GLU A 38 -4.01 -11.58 2.55
CA GLU A 38 -3.94 -12.05 3.92
C GLU A 38 -2.72 -11.44 4.59
N LEU A 39 -2.96 -10.57 5.57
CA LEU A 39 -1.88 -9.80 6.19
C LEU A 39 -0.98 -10.65 7.07
N THR A 40 0.32 -10.45 6.92
CA THR A 40 1.35 -11.08 7.75
C THR A 40 2.24 -9.96 8.32
N PRO A 41 3.11 -10.28 9.28
CA PRO A 41 4.03 -9.26 9.80
C PRO A 41 4.87 -8.60 8.69
N LYS A 42 5.24 -9.36 7.68
CA LYS A 42 6.01 -8.80 6.56
C LYS A 42 5.18 -7.79 5.77
N HIS A 43 3.90 -8.06 5.58
CA HIS A 43 3.01 -7.09 4.94
C HIS A 43 3.00 -5.77 5.73
N TRP A 44 2.93 -5.86 7.05
CA TRP A 44 2.90 -4.66 7.90
C TRP A 44 4.20 -3.87 7.82
N GLU A 45 5.35 -4.53 7.73
CA GLU A 45 6.62 -3.83 7.54
C GLU A 45 6.59 -3.00 6.27
N ILE A 46 6.09 -3.59 5.19
CA ILE A 46 6.02 -2.90 3.90
C ILE A 46 4.98 -1.78 3.94
N ILE A 47 3.83 -2.04 4.56
CA ILE A 47 2.79 -1.02 4.70
C ILE A 47 3.34 0.19 5.46
N ASN A 48 4.04 -0.05 6.55
CA ASN A 48 4.62 1.04 7.33
C ASN A 48 5.68 1.81 6.52
N TYR A 49 6.49 1.10 5.75
CA TYR A 49 7.45 1.73 4.86
C TYR A 49 6.74 2.64 3.85
N MET A 50 5.68 2.16 3.22
CA MET A 50 4.94 2.94 2.23
C MET A 50 4.33 4.19 2.87
N ARG A 51 3.79 4.07 4.08
CA ARG A 51 3.24 5.20 4.80
C ARG A 51 4.30 6.24 5.14
N ASP A 52 5.47 5.79 5.56
CA ASP A 52 6.58 6.71 5.88
C ASP A 52 7.03 7.45 4.63
N GLU A 53 7.13 6.76 3.50
CA GLU A 53 7.49 7.39 2.23
C GLU A 53 6.47 8.45 1.85
N PHE A 54 5.20 8.14 2.01
CA PHE A 54 4.14 9.09 1.69
C PHE A 54 4.22 10.33 2.59
N ARG A 55 4.45 10.14 3.89
CA ARG A 55 4.57 11.25 4.82
C ARG A 55 5.78 12.13 4.51
N ASN A 56 6.89 11.53 4.12
CA ASN A 56 8.13 12.25 3.89
C ASN A 56 8.20 12.89 2.51
N GLU A 57 7.67 12.20 1.49
CA GLU A 57 7.83 12.61 0.11
C GLU A 57 6.55 13.16 -0.53
N GLY A 58 5.41 12.95 0.11
CA GLY A 58 4.12 13.35 -0.46
C GLY A 58 3.58 12.38 -1.50
N HIS A 59 4.29 11.28 -1.77
CA HIS A 59 3.86 10.25 -2.70
C HIS A 59 4.54 8.94 -2.33
N THR A 60 4.02 7.84 -2.90
CA THR A 60 4.63 6.54 -2.69
C THR A 60 5.63 6.24 -3.81
N PRO A 61 6.62 5.38 -3.54
CA PRO A 61 7.63 5.06 -4.54
C PRO A 61 7.09 4.15 -5.63
N ASN A 62 7.71 4.20 -6.82
CA ASN A 62 7.44 3.21 -7.85
C ASN A 62 8.07 1.88 -7.43
N PHE A 63 7.84 0.82 -8.23
CA PHE A 63 8.29 -0.51 -7.86
C PHE A 63 9.81 -0.58 -7.65
N ARG A 64 10.57 0.06 -8.53
CA ARG A 64 12.02 0.02 -8.46
C ARG A 64 12.53 0.64 -7.15
N ASN A 65 12.02 1.80 -6.82
CA ASN A 65 12.43 2.49 -5.60
C ASN A 65 11.89 1.79 -4.36
N MET A 66 10.69 1.20 -4.48
CA MET A 66 10.12 0.42 -3.40
C MET A 66 11.02 -0.75 -3.03
N LEU A 67 11.51 -1.49 -4.05
CA LEU A 67 12.38 -2.62 -3.77
C LEU A 67 13.67 -2.17 -3.09
N LYS A 68 14.26 -1.07 -3.53
CA LYS A 68 15.45 -0.53 -2.88
C LYS A 68 15.18 -0.17 -1.43
N GLY A 69 14.04 0.48 -1.17
CA GLY A 69 13.68 0.85 0.19
C GLY A 69 13.42 -0.35 1.08
N VAL A 70 12.74 -1.35 0.53
CA VAL A 70 12.46 -2.58 1.27
C VAL A 70 13.77 -3.30 1.61
N ASN A 71 14.75 -3.27 0.73
CA ASN A 71 16.02 -3.93 0.97
C ASN A 71 16.79 -3.32 2.16
N VAL A 72 16.45 -2.13 2.60
CA VAL A 72 17.07 -1.53 3.77
C VAL A 72 16.75 -2.34 5.03
N PHE A 73 15.52 -2.80 5.17
CA PHE A 73 15.13 -3.60 6.34
C PHE A 73 14.94 -5.09 6.00
N TRP A 74 14.92 -5.42 4.72
CA TRP A 74 14.80 -6.81 4.27
C TRP A 74 15.77 -7.00 3.09
N PRO A 75 17.06 -7.17 3.40
CA PRO A 75 18.11 -7.18 2.35
C PRO A 75 17.97 -8.26 1.30
N GLU A 76 17.39 -9.41 1.67
CA GLU A 76 17.26 -10.53 0.75
C GLU A 76 16.06 -10.44 -0.17
N ALA A 77 15.19 -9.45 0.02
CA ALA A 77 13.97 -9.36 -0.78
C ALA A 77 14.26 -9.19 -2.25
N GLU A 78 13.56 -9.95 -3.07
CA GLU A 78 13.62 -9.86 -4.52
C GLU A 78 12.24 -9.48 -5.05
N SER A 79 12.18 -9.18 -6.35
CA SER A 79 10.91 -8.81 -6.97
C SER A 79 9.80 -9.81 -6.69
N LYS A 80 10.12 -11.10 -6.80
CA LYS A 80 9.12 -12.14 -6.60
C LYS A 80 8.55 -12.13 -5.18
N ASP A 81 9.36 -11.76 -4.20
CA ASP A 81 8.90 -11.72 -2.83
C ASP A 81 7.82 -10.65 -2.65
N LEU A 82 8.01 -9.51 -3.29
CA LEU A 82 7.01 -8.45 -3.25
C LEU A 82 5.74 -8.86 -3.97
N TYR A 83 5.86 -9.55 -5.11
CA TYR A 83 4.69 -10.06 -5.82
C TYR A 83 3.97 -11.17 -5.06
N ASP A 84 4.70 -11.93 -4.24
CA ASP A 84 4.05 -12.93 -3.39
C ASP A 84 3.18 -12.26 -2.34
N LEU A 85 3.62 -11.13 -1.81
CA LEU A 85 2.88 -10.39 -0.78
C LEU A 85 1.75 -9.55 -1.36
N PHE A 86 1.97 -8.94 -2.51
CA PHE A 86 1.00 -8.06 -3.17
C PHE A 86 0.90 -8.43 -4.65
N PRO A 87 0.14 -9.51 -4.96
CA PRO A 87 0.17 -10.11 -6.31
C PRO A 87 -0.33 -9.24 -7.45
N VAL A 88 -1.16 -8.24 -7.16
CA VAL A 88 -1.76 -7.41 -8.22
C VAL A 88 -0.78 -6.34 -8.71
N GLY A 89 0.32 -6.17 -7.99
CA GLY A 89 1.33 -5.16 -8.35
C GLY A 89 1.80 -4.48 -7.09
N PRO A 90 2.99 -4.82 -6.59
CA PRO A 90 3.39 -4.42 -5.24
C PRO A 90 3.33 -2.93 -4.95
N ALA A 91 3.83 -2.09 -5.86
CA ALA A 91 3.84 -0.65 -5.60
C ALA A 91 2.43 -0.09 -5.50
N LYS A 92 1.55 -0.55 -6.39
CA LYS A 92 0.16 -0.06 -6.40
C LYS A 92 -0.66 -0.69 -5.28
N GLN A 93 -0.59 -2.01 -5.14
CA GLN A 93 -1.43 -2.68 -4.17
C GLN A 93 -1.01 -2.39 -2.74
N ALA A 94 0.29 -2.28 -2.47
CA ALA A 94 0.74 -1.92 -1.14
C ALA A 94 0.28 -0.52 -0.76
N ALA A 95 0.32 0.42 -1.70
CA ALA A 95 -0.17 1.77 -1.43
C ALA A 95 -1.67 1.75 -1.14
N LYS A 96 -2.43 0.99 -1.92
CA LYS A 96 -3.87 0.88 -1.71
C LYS A 96 -4.19 0.30 -0.33
N VAL A 97 -3.56 -0.82 0.00
CA VAL A 97 -3.81 -1.50 1.27
C VAL A 97 -3.34 -0.65 2.45
N ALA A 98 -2.29 0.14 2.24
CA ALA A 98 -1.78 1.01 3.29
C ALA A 98 -2.70 2.20 3.60
N GLY A 99 -3.80 2.35 2.85
CA GLY A 99 -4.73 3.45 3.08
C GLY A 99 -4.26 4.76 2.49
N LEU A 100 -3.49 4.69 1.41
CA LEU A 100 -2.92 5.88 0.77
C LEU A 100 -3.65 6.18 -0.54
N PRO A 101 -3.65 7.44 -0.97
CA PRO A 101 -4.24 7.80 -2.27
C PRO A 101 -3.50 7.15 -3.42
N GLN A 102 -4.14 7.15 -4.59
CA GLN A 102 -3.54 6.55 -5.76
C GLN A 102 -2.20 7.22 -6.09
N PRO A 103 -1.16 6.42 -6.37
CA PRO A 103 0.13 7.00 -6.73
C PRO A 103 -0.02 7.87 -7.97
N LYS A 104 0.55 9.06 -7.91
CA LYS A 104 0.54 10.00 -9.02
C LYS A 104 1.91 9.99 -9.65
N GLY A 105 1.93 10.37 -10.90
CA GLY A 105 3.18 10.45 -11.60
C GLY A 105 3.12 9.61 -12.83
N LYS A 106 4.19 9.70 -13.55
CA LYS A 106 4.25 9.12 -14.85
C LYS A 106 4.61 7.67 -14.72
N GLY A 107 3.80 6.89 -15.28
CA GLY A 107 4.01 5.52 -15.63
C GLY A 107 5.07 4.73 -14.92
N GLY A 108 5.29 4.93 -13.73
CA GLY A 108 6.32 4.23 -13.04
C GLY A 108 5.83 3.08 -12.20
N TYR A 109 4.61 2.75 -12.40
CA TYR A 109 3.98 1.79 -11.50
C TYR A 109 3.61 0.49 -12.20
#